data_bbf7061e7138b8ab5e11ddd69d007a2d
#
_entry.id   bbf7061e7138b8ab5e11ddd69d007a2d
#
_cell.length_a   1.000
_cell.length_b   1.000
_cell.length_c   1.000
_cell.angle_alpha   90.00
_cell.angle_beta   90.00
_cell.angle_gamma   90.00
#
_symmetry.space_group_name_H-M   'P 1'
#
loop_
_entity.id
_entity.type
_entity.pdbx_description
1 polymer ?
#
loop_
_entity_poly.entity_id
_entity_poly.type
_entity_poly.pdbx_seq_one_letter_code
_entity_poly.pdbx_strand_id
1 'polypeptide(L)'
;MSLNSGAVLSGRYRLLRLIATGGMGQVWEAADAVLDRHVAVKVLKAEFSSDQEFVERFRSEAKVTARISHPGVATVYDYGQIDDPASGNPLSYLVMELVVGEPLSDVLAREGSLPLRHTLDMLEQTGRALNAAHAIGLVHRDVKPGNILITPSGQVKLTDFGIAKSMGSAAVTQAGMVVGTAQYIAPEQAMGHETTPAGDVYSLGVVGYECVSGRRPFVADSPVSVAMMHVRETPPPLPDSVPPSVRRLLSDAMVKDPNRRYPDGEAFAEAVSDVRAGRDPRPPQAFAAA
;
A
#
# COMPACT_ATOMS: atom_id res chain seq x y z
N MET A 1 8.86 23.42 10.63
CA MET A 1 9.15 22.98 12.01
C MET A 1 9.17 21.48 12.10
N SER A 2 10.09 20.90 12.82
CA SER A 2 9.97 19.51 13.24
C SER A 2 8.97 19.46 14.40
N LEU A 3 7.83 18.79 14.20
CA LEU A 3 7.02 18.36 15.33
C LEU A 3 7.91 17.54 16.27
N ASN A 4 7.76 17.78 17.57
CA ASN A 4 8.57 17.11 18.59
C ASN A 4 7.69 16.25 19.49
N SER A 5 8.30 15.26 20.13
CA SER A 5 7.67 14.54 21.23
C SER A 5 7.13 15.52 22.28
N GLY A 6 5.92 15.28 22.75
CA GLY A 6 5.17 16.13 23.67
C GLY A 6 4.25 17.16 23.00
N ALA A 7 4.37 17.41 21.69
CA ALA A 7 3.42 18.28 20.97
C ALA A 7 2.00 17.72 21.05
N VAL A 8 1.00 18.59 21.21
CA VAL A 8 -0.40 18.21 21.32
C VAL A 8 -1.18 18.77 20.13
N LEU A 9 -1.77 17.87 19.33
CA LEU A 9 -2.59 18.25 18.19
C LEU A 9 -4.06 18.36 18.64
N SER A 10 -4.70 19.47 18.27
CA SER A 10 -6.11 19.79 18.58
C SER A 10 -6.50 19.59 20.06
N GLY A 11 -5.55 19.79 20.99
CA GLY A 11 -5.77 19.60 22.44
C GLY A 11 -6.03 18.14 22.86
N ARG A 12 -5.92 17.17 21.94
CA ARG A 12 -6.32 15.77 22.15
C ARG A 12 -5.19 14.76 21.94
N TYR A 13 -4.44 14.85 20.86
CA TYR A 13 -3.45 13.86 20.48
C TYR A 13 -2.05 14.30 20.86
N ARG A 14 -1.47 13.73 21.91
CA ARG A 14 -0.11 14.01 22.36
C ARG A 14 0.88 13.11 21.63
N LEU A 15 1.75 13.69 20.82
CA LEU A 15 2.80 12.97 20.10
C LEU A 15 3.82 12.41 21.10
N LEU A 16 4.11 11.12 21.00
CA LEU A 16 5.02 10.40 21.92
C LEU A 16 6.35 10.10 21.24
N ARG A 17 6.32 9.38 20.12
CA ARG A 17 7.49 8.88 19.42
C ARG A 17 7.26 8.92 17.90
N LEU A 18 8.28 9.36 17.17
CA LEU A 18 8.29 9.26 15.72
C LEU A 18 8.44 7.78 15.31
N ILE A 19 7.51 7.27 14.50
CA ILE A 19 7.52 5.91 13.96
C ILE A 19 8.23 5.87 12.61
N ALA A 20 7.85 6.79 11.69
CA ALA A 20 8.39 6.82 10.35
C ALA A 20 8.37 8.23 9.76
N THR A 21 9.31 8.48 8.82
CA THR A 21 9.31 9.68 7.97
C THR A 21 9.22 9.24 6.52
N GLY A 22 8.22 9.76 5.81
CA GLY A 22 7.98 9.47 4.40
C GLY A 22 8.03 10.71 3.51
N GLY A 23 7.83 10.51 2.22
CA GLY A 23 7.79 11.60 1.23
C GLY A 23 6.75 12.67 1.56
N MET A 24 5.58 12.28 2.05
CA MET A 24 4.43 13.16 2.29
C MET A 24 4.29 13.66 3.73
N GLY A 25 5.02 13.10 4.68
CA GLY A 25 4.85 13.46 6.08
C GLY A 25 5.56 12.54 7.06
N GLN A 26 5.17 12.68 8.31
CA GLN A 26 5.67 11.92 9.43
C GLN A 26 4.55 11.12 10.08
N VAL A 27 4.83 9.90 10.51
CA VAL A 27 3.92 9.06 11.30
C VAL A 27 4.44 8.99 12.72
N TRP A 28 3.59 9.35 13.66
CA TRP A 28 3.88 9.40 15.08
C TRP A 28 3.01 8.42 15.85
N GLU A 29 3.58 7.79 16.87
CA GLU A 29 2.79 7.24 17.96
C GLU A 29 2.30 8.39 18.83
N ALA A 30 1.00 8.40 19.18
CA ALA A 30 0.40 9.43 20.01
C ALA A 30 -0.56 8.84 21.03
N ALA A 31 -0.74 9.54 22.15
CA ALA A 31 -1.79 9.26 23.11
C ALA A 31 -3.04 10.10 22.82
N ASP A 32 -4.18 9.43 22.63
CA ASP A 32 -5.50 10.05 22.58
C ASP A 32 -5.99 10.28 24.00
N ALA A 33 -5.89 11.51 24.49
CA ALA A 33 -6.23 11.87 25.86
C ALA A 33 -7.73 11.78 26.19
N VAL A 34 -8.61 11.70 25.18
CA VAL A 34 -10.06 11.59 25.37
C VAL A 34 -10.50 10.12 25.51
N LEU A 35 -9.90 9.22 24.73
CA LEU A 35 -10.28 7.80 24.73
C LEU A 35 -9.27 6.89 25.45
N ASP A 36 -8.22 7.49 26.08
CA ASP A 36 -7.18 6.79 26.84
C ASP A 36 -6.58 5.59 26.08
N ARG A 37 -6.13 5.85 24.83
CA ARG A 37 -5.55 4.85 23.97
C ARG A 37 -4.37 5.39 23.16
N HIS A 38 -3.50 4.50 22.69
CA HIS A 38 -2.46 4.85 21.74
C HIS A 38 -3.01 4.77 20.30
N VAL A 39 -2.58 5.70 19.48
CA VAL A 39 -2.96 5.81 18.06
C VAL A 39 -1.73 6.15 17.21
N ALA A 40 -1.81 5.88 15.91
CA ALA A 40 -0.87 6.41 14.94
C ALA A 40 -1.41 7.72 14.37
N VAL A 41 -0.56 8.75 14.30
CA VAL A 41 -0.92 10.04 13.72
C VAL A 41 0.02 10.35 12.57
N LYS A 42 -0.52 10.40 11.36
CA LYS A 42 0.21 10.80 10.15
C LYS A 42 0.00 12.30 9.94
N VAL A 43 1.08 13.07 10.05
CA VAL A 43 1.07 14.53 9.85
C VAL A 43 1.69 14.84 8.50
N LEU A 44 0.97 15.58 7.66
CA LEU A 44 1.45 16.00 6.36
C LEU A 44 2.54 17.06 6.48
N LYS A 45 3.49 17.08 5.53
CA LYS A 45 4.45 18.16 5.38
C LYS A 45 3.73 19.48 5.05
N ALA A 46 4.31 20.59 5.47
CA ALA A 46 3.76 21.94 5.25
C ALA A 46 3.50 22.23 3.76
N GLU A 47 4.38 21.76 2.86
CA GLU A 47 4.23 21.92 1.41
C GLU A 47 2.93 21.33 0.86
N PHE A 48 2.47 20.19 1.40
CA PHE A 48 1.19 19.57 1.03
C PHE A 48 0.01 20.16 1.80
N SER A 49 0.23 20.62 3.01
CA SER A 49 -0.82 21.24 3.83
C SER A 49 -1.21 22.64 3.37
N SER A 50 -0.34 23.31 2.62
CA SER A 50 -0.61 24.62 2.00
C SER A 50 -1.35 24.54 0.66
N ASP A 51 -1.39 23.36 0.04
CA ASP A 51 -2.15 23.12 -1.19
C ASP A 51 -3.59 22.72 -0.85
N GLN A 52 -4.51 23.64 -1.07
CA GLN A 52 -5.91 23.46 -0.70
C GLN A 52 -6.57 22.31 -1.47
N GLU A 53 -6.24 22.12 -2.74
CA GLU A 53 -6.76 21.01 -3.56
C GLU A 53 -6.25 19.66 -3.04
N PHE A 54 -4.98 19.61 -2.62
CA PHE A 54 -4.41 18.43 -1.98
C PHE A 54 -5.13 18.10 -0.66
N VAL A 55 -5.32 19.10 0.19
CA VAL A 55 -5.95 18.93 1.51
C VAL A 55 -7.41 18.48 1.38
N GLU A 56 -8.17 19.01 0.43
CA GLU A 56 -9.56 18.58 0.18
C GLU A 56 -9.63 17.13 -0.28
N ARG A 57 -8.73 16.70 -1.17
CA ARG A 57 -8.63 15.30 -1.60
C ARG A 57 -8.22 14.40 -0.46
N PHE A 58 -7.18 14.76 0.28
CA PHE A 58 -6.72 14.01 1.45
C PHE A 58 -7.87 13.80 2.45
N ARG A 59 -8.66 14.86 2.72
CA ARG A 59 -9.84 14.78 3.58
C ARG A 59 -10.93 13.88 2.99
N SER A 60 -11.17 13.96 1.69
CA SER A 60 -12.18 13.13 1.02
C SER A 60 -11.80 11.65 1.07
N GLU A 61 -10.55 11.31 0.75
CA GLU A 61 -10.04 9.94 0.80
C GLU A 61 -10.00 9.38 2.22
N ALA A 62 -9.63 10.20 3.22
CA ALA A 62 -9.72 9.82 4.63
C ALA A 62 -11.14 9.42 5.02
N LYS A 63 -12.18 10.17 4.55
CA LYS A 63 -13.58 9.83 4.80
C LYS A 63 -14.01 8.51 4.16
N VAL A 64 -13.51 8.20 2.95
CA VAL A 64 -13.82 6.93 2.28
C VAL A 64 -13.10 5.79 2.99
N THR A 65 -11.81 5.95 3.30
CA THR A 65 -11.01 4.93 4.02
C THR A 65 -11.60 4.63 5.41
N ALA A 66 -12.12 5.64 6.12
CA ALA A 66 -12.77 5.46 7.42
C ALA A 66 -14.04 4.58 7.37
N ARG A 67 -14.59 4.32 6.19
CA ARG A 67 -15.75 3.41 6.01
C ARG A 67 -15.34 1.95 5.90
N ILE A 68 -14.05 1.67 5.74
CA ILE A 68 -13.58 0.29 5.64
C ILE A 68 -13.58 -0.33 7.05
N SER A 69 -14.31 -1.43 7.20
CA SER A 69 -14.33 -2.24 8.42
C SER A 69 -13.85 -3.65 8.07
N HIS A 70 -12.56 -3.90 8.23
CA HIS A 70 -11.96 -5.20 7.97
C HIS A 70 -10.76 -5.45 8.90
N PRO A 71 -10.59 -6.64 9.48
CA PRO A 71 -9.50 -6.91 10.43
C PRO A 71 -8.10 -6.77 9.80
N GLY A 72 -7.96 -6.94 8.50
CA GLY A 72 -6.71 -6.76 7.73
C GLY A 72 -6.45 -5.32 7.26
N VAL A 73 -7.25 -4.33 7.67
CA VAL A 73 -7.05 -2.91 7.33
C VAL A 73 -6.87 -2.10 8.60
N ALA A 74 -5.88 -1.22 8.64
CA ALA A 74 -5.72 -0.26 9.74
C ALA A 74 -6.86 0.76 9.73
N THR A 75 -7.62 0.81 10.82
CA THR A 75 -8.82 1.66 10.93
C THR A 75 -8.43 3.13 11.00
N VAL A 76 -9.07 3.98 10.20
CA VAL A 76 -9.00 5.43 10.33
C VAL A 76 -9.99 5.91 11.39
N TYR A 77 -9.50 6.69 12.37
CA TYR A 77 -10.31 7.15 13.49
C TYR A 77 -10.73 8.61 13.38
N ASP A 78 -9.84 9.47 12.88
CA ASP A 78 -10.08 10.91 12.88
C ASP A 78 -9.22 11.61 11.82
N TYR A 79 -9.62 12.82 11.45
CA TYR A 79 -8.89 13.74 10.59
C TYR A 79 -8.96 15.13 11.22
N GLY A 80 -7.86 15.85 11.23
CA GLY A 80 -7.84 17.22 11.73
C GLY A 80 -6.87 18.13 11.02
N GLN A 81 -7.02 19.42 11.31
CA GLN A 81 -6.10 20.47 10.91
C GLN A 81 -5.76 21.34 12.12
N ILE A 82 -4.54 21.78 12.18
CA ILE A 82 -4.05 22.76 13.17
C ILE A 82 -3.19 23.79 12.45
N ASP A 83 -3.02 24.94 13.04
CA ASP A 83 -2.00 25.88 12.59
C ASP A 83 -0.64 25.45 13.17
N ASP A 84 0.38 25.37 12.32
CA ASP A 84 1.75 25.13 12.78
C ASP A 84 2.19 26.29 13.69
N PRO A 85 2.51 26.03 14.97
CA PRO A 85 2.86 27.09 15.91
C PRO A 85 4.07 27.95 15.49
N ALA A 86 4.90 27.46 14.57
CA ALA A 86 6.10 28.18 14.12
C ALA A 86 5.90 28.98 12.84
N SER A 87 5.13 28.47 11.90
CA SER A 87 4.94 29.11 10.59
C SER A 87 3.56 29.75 10.42
N GLY A 88 2.60 29.41 11.30
CA GLY A 88 1.20 29.78 11.14
C GLY A 88 0.49 29.11 9.97
N ASN A 89 1.18 28.22 9.25
CA ASN A 89 0.58 27.49 8.12
C ASN A 89 -0.26 26.31 8.62
N PRO A 90 -1.36 25.96 7.93
CA PRO A 90 -2.17 24.81 8.31
C PRO A 90 -1.35 23.51 8.17
N LEU A 91 -1.48 22.64 9.17
CA LEU A 91 -0.97 21.27 9.15
C LEU A 91 -2.16 20.29 9.20
N SER A 92 -2.26 19.44 8.20
CA SER A 92 -3.28 18.39 8.18
C SER A 92 -2.72 17.09 8.77
N TYR A 93 -3.55 16.39 9.53
CA TYR A 93 -3.16 15.10 10.11
C TYR A 93 -4.31 14.08 10.03
N LEU A 94 -3.94 12.81 10.00
CA LEU A 94 -4.83 11.67 10.02
C LEU A 94 -4.53 10.81 11.25
N VAL A 95 -5.55 10.44 12.00
CA VAL A 95 -5.45 9.54 13.17
C VAL A 95 -5.95 8.17 12.79
N MET A 96 -5.15 7.15 13.06
CA MET A 96 -5.47 5.77 12.68
C MET A 96 -5.03 4.77 13.76
N GLU A 97 -5.43 3.54 13.58
CA GLU A 97 -5.01 2.41 14.39
C GLU A 97 -3.48 2.35 14.49
N LEU A 98 -2.96 2.32 15.71
CA LEU A 98 -1.57 1.99 15.96
C LEU A 98 -1.40 0.47 15.87
N VAL A 99 -0.89 0.02 14.74
CA VAL A 99 -0.65 -1.40 14.53
C VAL A 99 0.64 -1.81 15.24
N VAL A 100 0.53 -2.74 16.19
CA VAL A 100 1.70 -3.40 16.79
C VAL A 100 2.14 -4.51 15.83
N GLY A 101 3.11 -4.20 14.99
CA GLY A 101 3.59 -5.10 13.95
C GLY A 101 4.86 -4.55 13.28
N GLU A 102 5.44 -5.35 12.41
CA GLU A 102 6.64 -5.02 11.63
C GLU A 102 6.26 -4.85 10.15
N PRO A 103 6.74 -3.81 9.46
CA PRO A 103 6.57 -3.71 8.01
C PRO A 103 7.20 -4.91 7.29
N LEU A 104 6.52 -5.45 6.30
CA LEU A 104 7.05 -6.55 5.48
C LEU A 104 8.38 -6.18 4.81
N SER A 105 8.62 -4.89 4.54
CA SER A 105 9.91 -4.38 4.04
C SER A 105 11.06 -4.69 5.00
N ASP A 106 10.83 -4.56 6.30
CA ASP A 106 11.85 -4.77 7.32
C ASP A 106 12.08 -6.27 7.53
N VAL A 107 11.01 -7.06 7.47
CA VAL A 107 11.11 -8.53 7.45
C VAL A 107 11.94 -8.99 6.26
N LEU A 108 11.66 -8.50 5.03
CA LEU A 108 12.41 -8.86 3.82
C LEU A 108 13.87 -8.38 3.87
N ALA A 109 14.13 -7.20 4.43
CA ALA A 109 15.50 -6.70 4.61
C ALA A 109 16.32 -7.59 5.54
N ARG A 110 15.70 -8.18 6.56
CA ARG A 110 16.34 -9.07 7.53
C ARG A 110 16.48 -10.51 7.02
N GLU A 111 15.41 -11.07 6.46
CA GLU A 111 15.32 -12.49 6.09
C GLU A 111 15.74 -12.76 4.63
N GLY A 112 15.75 -11.73 3.78
CA GLY A 112 15.97 -11.84 2.32
C GLY A 112 14.76 -12.36 1.57
N SER A 113 14.15 -13.45 2.01
CA SER A 113 12.93 -14.05 1.41
C SER A 113 12.06 -14.66 2.50
N LEU A 114 10.81 -14.96 2.17
CA LEU A 114 9.89 -15.60 3.10
C LEU A 114 9.66 -17.08 2.76
N PRO A 115 9.48 -17.96 3.76
CA PRO A 115 8.96 -19.28 3.53
C PRO A 115 7.62 -19.23 2.76
N LEU A 116 7.47 -20.14 1.80
CA LEU A 116 6.31 -20.15 0.89
C LEU A 116 4.97 -20.10 1.61
N ARG A 117 4.82 -20.86 2.70
CA ARG A 117 3.58 -20.88 3.49
C ARG A 117 3.22 -19.50 4.04
N HIS A 118 4.22 -18.75 4.51
CA HIS A 118 4.01 -17.40 5.07
C HIS A 118 3.74 -16.39 3.96
N THR A 119 4.39 -16.56 2.80
CA THR A 119 4.10 -15.73 1.61
C THR A 119 2.66 -15.91 1.17
N LEU A 120 2.19 -17.15 1.01
CA LEU A 120 0.82 -17.42 0.58
C LEU A 120 -0.21 -16.93 1.61
N ASP A 121 0.06 -17.12 2.90
CA ASP A 121 -0.81 -16.62 3.97
C ASP A 121 -0.92 -15.09 3.94
N MET A 122 0.20 -14.40 3.82
CA MET A 122 0.26 -12.93 3.68
C MET A 122 -0.48 -12.45 2.42
N LEU A 123 -0.28 -13.10 1.28
CA LEU A 123 -0.95 -12.75 0.02
C LEU A 123 -2.47 -12.91 0.11
N GLU A 124 -2.96 -14.01 0.70
CA GLU A 124 -4.39 -14.23 0.89
C GLU A 124 -5.01 -13.18 1.80
N GLN A 125 -4.41 -12.92 2.97
CA GLN A 125 -4.90 -11.91 3.90
C GLN A 125 -4.89 -10.50 3.28
N THR A 126 -3.82 -10.14 2.55
CA THR A 126 -3.73 -8.83 1.87
C THR A 126 -4.76 -8.72 0.76
N GLY A 127 -4.97 -9.78 -0.03
CA GLY A 127 -6.00 -9.80 -1.07
C GLY A 127 -7.41 -9.55 -0.49
N ARG A 128 -7.77 -10.21 0.62
CA ARG A 128 -9.06 -9.98 1.31
C ARG A 128 -9.16 -8.57 1.88
N ALA A 129 -8.07 -8.02 2.41
CA ALA A 129 -8.03 -6.64 2.92
C ALA A 129 -8.23 -5.62 1.78
N LEU A 130 -7.59 -5.84 0.63
CA LEU A 130 -7.79 -5.02 -0.57
C LEU A 130 -9.24 -5.11 -1.06
N ASN A 131 -9.82 -6.31 -1.05
CA ASN A 131 -11.21 -6.49 -1.49
C ASN A 131 -12.20 -5.69 -0.64
N ALA A 132 -11.97 -5.56 0.66
CA ALA A 132 -12.81 -4.71 1.51
C ALA A 132 -12.84 -3.23 1.07
N ALA A 133 -11.74 -2.74 0.49
CA ALA A 133 -11.67 -1.42 -0.11
C ALA A 133 -12.30 -1.40 -1.52
N HIS A 134 -12.00 -2.40 -2.35
CA HIS A 134 -12.51 -2.52 -3.71
C HIS A 134 -14.05 -2.58 -3.73
N ALA A 135 -14.66 -3.25 -2.77
CA ALA A 135 -16.12 -3.36 -2.64
C ALA A 135 -16.83 -2.01 -2.43
N ILE A 136 -16.13 -0.99 -1.94
CA ILE A 136 -16.65 0.39 -1.79
C ILE A 136 -16.11 1.36 -2.84
N GLY A 137 -15.48 0.82 -3.91
CA GLY A 137 -14.91 1.61 -5.01
C GLY A 137 -13.58 2.30 -4.68
N LEU A 138 -12.89 1.91 -3.59
CA LEU A 138 -11.59 2.47 -3.23
C LEU A 138 -10.47 1.55 -3.71
N VAL A 139 -9.55 2.09 -4.51
CA VAL A 139 -8.31 1.42 -4.95
C VAL A 139 -7.15 1.91 -4.10
N HIS A 140 -6.28 1.02 -3.64
CA HIS A 140 -5.17 1.35 -2.74
C HIS A 140 -4.06 2.17 -3.42
N ARG A 141 -3.68 1.83 -4.64
CA ARG A 141 -2.71 2.54 -5.51
C ARG A 141 -1.26 2.59 -5.02
N ASP A 142 -0.96 2.04 -3.84
CA ASP A 142 0.40 2.00 -3.26
C ASP A 142 0.67 0.70 -2.49
N VAL A 143 0.25 -0.43 -3.05
CA VAL A 143 0.55 -1.75 -2.46
C VAL A 143 2.03 -2.03 -2.56
N LYS A 144 2.69 -2.15 -1.41
CA LYS A 144 4.14 -2.42 -1.29
C LYS A 144 4.47 -2.99 0.08
N PRO A 145 5.64 -3.63 0.28
CA PRO A 145 6.00 -4.22 1.57
C PRO A 145 5.96 -3.26 2.76
N GLY A 146 6.30 -1.97 2.55
CA GLY A 146 6.26 -0.98 3.63
C GLY A 146 4.85 -0.64 4.14
N ASN A 147 3.80 -0.93 3.35
CA ASN A 147 2.40 -0.68 3.72
C ASN A 147 1.67 -1.96 4.18
N ILE A 148 2.37 -3.10 4.25
CA ILE A 148 1.87 -4.38 4.75
C ILE A 148 2.55 -4.64 6.09
N LEU A 149 1.82 -4.50 7.20
CA LEU A 149 2.34 -4.77 8.53
C LEU A 149 1.99 -6.19 8.94
N ILE A 150 2.97 -6.89 9.51
CA ILE A 150 2.79 -8.25 10.05
C ILE A 150 2.82 -8.17 11.57
N THR A 151 1.73 -8.54 12.21
CA THR A 151 1.67 -8.60 13.68
C THR A 151 2.42 -9.82 14.22
N PRO A 152 2.77 -9.86 15.52
CA PRO A 152 3.38 -11.03 16.13
C PRO A 152 2.55 -12.32 16.03
N SER A 153 1.22 -12.19 15.84
CA SER A 153 0.33 -13.35 15.61
C SER A 153 0.27 -13.81 14.15
N GLY A 154 0.99 -13.13 13.23
CA GLY A 154 0.96 -13.40 11.79
C GLY A 154 -0.23 -12.77 11.06
N GLN A 155 -1.00 -11.91 11.74
CA GLN A 155 -2.09 -11.17 11.07
C GLN A 155 -1.51 -10.04 10.21
N VAL A 156 -2.05 -9.89 9.00
CA VAL A 156 -1.73 -8.77 8.12
C VAL A 156 -2.61 -7.56 8.45
N LYS A 157 -1.97 -6.39 8.46
CA LYS A 157 -2.64 -5.08 8.50
C LYS A 157 -2.15 -4.21 7.35
N LEU A 158 -3.03 -3.88 6.42
CA LEU A 158 -2.77 -2.98 5.31
C LEU A 158 -2.96 -1.53 5.78
N THR A 159 -1.98 -0.67 5.48
CA THR A 159 -1.96 0.74 5.89
C THR A 159 -1.76 1.65 4.68
N ASP A 160 -1.91 2.96 4.88
CA ASP A 160 -1.55 3.98 3.88
C ASP A 160 -2.22 3.76 2.52
N PHE A 161 -3.54 3.52 2.51
CA PHE A 161 -4.33 3.67 1.30
C PHE A 161 -3.92 4.97 0.60
N GLY A 162 -3.71 4.93 -0.69
CA GLY A 162 -3.04 5.96 -1.49
C GLY A 162 -3.64 7.36 -1.45
N ILE A 163 -4.00 7.80 -0.24
CA ILE A 163 -4.67 9.05 0.15
C ILE A 163 -4.04 10.31 -0.49
N ALA A 164 -2.88 10.18 -1.07
CA ALA A 164 -2.19 11.30 -1.68
C ALA A 164 -1.66 11.01 -3.10
N LYS A 165 -1.90 9.82 -3.64
CA LYS A 165 -1.42 9.43 -4.98
C LYS A 165 -2.41 9.67 -6.12
N SER A 166 -3.64 10.07 -5.83
CA SER A 166 -4.59 10.56 -6.84
C SER A 166 -4.18 11.90 -7.46
N MET A 167 -3.10 12.49 -6.97
CA MET A 167 -2.53 13.75 -7.44
C MET A 167 -1.63 13.62 -8.67
N GLY A 168 -2.18 13.26 -9.74
CA GLY A 168 -1.47 13.31 -11.00
C GLY A 168 -1.38 11.94 -11.61
N SER A 169 -2.19 11.78 -12.55
CA SER A 169 -2.24 10.76 -13.58
C SER A 169 -0.95 10.66 -14.42
N ALA A 170 0.15 11.23 -13.96
CA ALA A 170 1.46 11.04 -14.54
C ALA A 170 2.41 10.59 -13.44
N ALA A 171 2.50 9.27 -13.21
CA ALA A 171 3.56 8.70 -12.37
C ALA A 171 4.95 9.10 -12.91
N VAL A 172 5.04 9.37 -14.19
CA VAL A 172 6.15 10.06 -14.86
C VAL A 172 5.69 11.48 -15.17
N THR A 173 6.01 12.44 -14.30
CA THR A 173 5.75 13.86 -14.60
C THR A 173 6.52 14.30 -15.85
N GLN A 174 6.08 15.35 -16.54
CA GLN A 174 6.84 15.97 -17.66
C GLN A 174 8.28 16.36 -17.26
N ALA A 175 8.57 16.44 -15.96
CA ALA A 175 9.89 16.70 -15.41
C ALA A 175 10.72 15.41 -15.14
N GLY A 176 10.24 14.22 -15.53
CA GLY A 176 10.98 12.95 -15.33
C GLY A 176 11.06 12.48 -13.87
N MET A 177 10.25 13.06 -12.97
CA MET A 177 10.17 12.62 -11.57
C MET A 177 9.01 11.65 -11.39
N VAL A 178 9.32 10.46 -10.88
CA VAL A 178 8.32 9.51 -10.38
C VAL A 178 8.04 9.84 -8.91
N VAL A 179 6.84 10.33 -8.62
CA VAL A 179 6.43 10.59 -7.25
C VAL A 179 6.05 9.25 -6.59
N GLY A 180 6.94 8.72 -5.76
CA GLY A 180 6.73 7.48 -5.01
C GLY A 180 7.63 6.32 -5.44
N THR A 181 7.32 5.13 -4.91
CA THR A 181 8.10 3.91 -5.13
C THR A 181 7.70 3.26 -6.45
N ALA A 182 8.50 3.43 -7.52
CA ALA A 182 8.25 2.81 -8.84
C ALA A 182 8.33 1.27 -8.83
N GLN A 183 8.89 0.70 -7.77
CA GLN A 183 9.29 -0.72 -7.68
C GLN A 183 8.13 -1.73 -7.69
N TYR A 184 6.91 -1.28 -7.42
CA TYR A 184 5.70 -2.10 -7.34
C TYR A 184 4.55 -1.53 -8.18
N ILE A 185 4.83 -0.54 -9.03
CA ILE A 185 3.83 0.21 -9.79
C ILE A 185 3.17 -0.69 -10.85
N ALA A 186 1.86 -0.59 -11.00
CA ALA A 186 1.16 -1.27 -12.08
C ALA A 186 1.45 -0.59 -13.44
N PRO A 187 1.50 -1.35 -14.55
CA PRO A 187 1.79 -0.81 -15.89
C PRO A 187 0.90 0.37 -16.27
N GLU A 188 -0.42 0.25 -16.08
CA GLU A 188 -1.40 1.30 -16.35
C GLU A 188 -1.14 2.56 -15.51
N GLN A 189 -0.78 2.38 -14.25
CA GLN A 189 -0.43 3.49 -13.36
C GLN A 189 0.87 4.19 -13.81
N ALA A 190 1.87 3.41 -14.24
CA ALA A 190 3.12 3.96 -14.79
C ALA A 190 2.89 4.77 -16.06
N MET A 191 1.89 4.41 -16.87
CA MET A 191 1.47 5.13 -18.07
C MET A 191 0.54 6.32 -17.79
N GLY A 192 0.16 6.56 -16.52
CA GLY A 192 -0.76 7.62 -16.15
C GLY A 192 -2.23 7.33 -16.44
N HIS A 193 -2.58 6.08 -16.69
CA HIS A 193 -3.96 5.66 -16.84
C HIS A 193 -4.63 5.47 -15.47
N GLU A 194 -5.96 5.42 -15.47
CA GLU A 194 -6.72 5.16 -14.25
C GLU A 194 -6.35 3.77 -13.68
N THR A 195 -6.06 3.74 -12.38
CA THR A 195 -5.74 2.50 -11.67
C THR A 195 -7.02 1.85 -11.18
N THR A 196 -7.23 0.61 -11.57
CA THR A 196 -8.33 -0.24 -11.15
C THR A 196 -7.92 -1.17 -10.01
N PRO A 197 -8.85 -1.91 -9.36
CA PRO A 197 -8.52 -2.97 -8.41
C PRO A 197 -7.49 -3.99 -8.92
N ALA A 198 -7.51 -4.31 -10.23
CA ALA A 198 -6.51 -5.18 -10.85
C ALA A 198 -5.08 -4.60 -10.82
N GLY A 199 -4.93 -3.28 -10.66
CA GLY A 199 -3.65 -2.63 -10.44
C GLY A 199 -3.05 -2.95 -9.07
N ASP A 200 -3.88 -2.96 -8.02
CA ASP A 200 -3.47 -3.39 -6.68
C ASP A 200 -3.07 -4.88 -6.67
N VAL A 201 -3.79 -5.72 -7.42
CA VAL A 201 -3.44 -7.13 -7.60
C VAL A 201 -2.08 -7.29 -8.28
N TYR A 202 -1.79 -6.49 -9.32
CA TYR A 202 -0.46 -6.50 -9.94
C TYR A 202 0.64 -6.17 -8.92
N SER A 203 0.47 -5.09 -8.18
CA SER A 203 1.42 -4.66 -7.15
C SER A 203 1.61 -5.73 -6.07
N LEU A 204 0.52 -6.39 -5.64
CA LEU A 204 0.58 -7.51 -4.70
C LEU A 204 1.27 -8.75 -5.31
N GLY A 205 1.09 -9.01 -6.61
CA GLY A 205 1.84 -10.01 -7.36
C GLY A 205 3.35 -9.75 -7.34
N VAL A 206 3.77 -8.49 -7.52
CA VAL A 206 5.18 -8.06 -7.42
C VAL A 206 5.72 -8.27 -6.01
N VAL A 207 4.94 -7.94 -4.97
CA VAL A 207 5.30 -8.23 -3.56
C VAL A 207 5.49 -9.74 -3.35
N GLY A 208 4.56 -10.55 -3.86
CA GLY A 208 4.66 -12.02 -3.78
C GLY A 208 5.89 -12.55 -4.49
N TYR A 209 6.21 -12.03 -5.68
CA TYR A 209 7.42 -12.37 -6.41
C TYR A 209 8.69 -12.10 -5.57
N GLU A 210 8.79 -10.91 -4.96
CA GLU A 210 9.91 -10.56 -4.10
C GLU A 210 10.00 -11.46 -2.88
N CYS A 211 8.88 -11.74 -2.22
CA CYS A 211 8.84 -12.63 -1.05
C CYS A 211 9.40 -14.02 -1.33
N VAL A 212 9.05 -14.64 -2.47
CA VAL A 212 9.51 -16.02 -2.78
C VAL A 212 10.88 -16.06 -3.42
N SER A 213 11.32 -15.00 -4.13
CA SER A 213 12.59 -14.98 -4.85
C SER A 213 13.71 -14.26 -4.10
N GLY A 214 13.38 -13.46 -3.07
CA GLY A 214 14.30 -12.61 -2.35
C GLY A 214 14.77 -11.39 -3.14
N ARG A 215 14.19 -11.12 -4.30
CA ARG A 215 14.55 -9.99 -5.16
C ARG A 215 13.36 -9.45 -5.94
N ARG A 216 13.35 -8.17 -6.21
CA ARG A 216 12.34 -7.54 -7.07
C ARG A 216 12.52 -7.99 -8.52
N PRO A 217 11.41 -8.11 -9.29
CA PRO A 217 11.47 -8.53 -10.69
C PRO A 217 12.20 -7.52 -11.58
N PHE A 218 12.12 -6.22 -11.24
CA PHE A 218 12.71 -5.15 -12.01
C PHE A 218 13.55 -4.22 -11.14
N VAL A 219 14.78 -3.98 -11.56
CA VAL A 219 15.75 -3.11 -10.88
C VAL A 219 16.52 -2.33 -11.92
N ALA A 220 16.62 -1.02 -11.75
CA ALA A 220 17.40 -0.13 -12.61
C ALA A 220 17.86 1.10 -11.81
N ASP A 221 18.77 1.89 -12.40
CA ASP A 221 19.39 3.05 -11.74
C ASP A 221 18.42 4.22 -11.51
N SER A 222 17.32 4.28 -12.25
CA SER A 222 16.31 5.34 -12.09
C SER A 222 14.91 4.80 -11.86
N PRO A 223 14.09 5.50 -11.06
CA PRO A 223 12.67 5.14 -10.87
C PRO A 223 11.89 5.11 -12.18
N VAL A 224 12.21 5.98 -13.13
CA VAL A 224 11.58 6.00 -14.46
C VAL A 224 11.91 4.73 -15.23
N SER A 225 13.17 4.30 -15.22
CA SER A 225 13.58 3.04 -15.87
C SER A 225 12.85 1.84 -15.27
N VAL A 226 12.74 1.77 -13.94
CA VAL A 226 11.97 0.71 -13.27
C VAL A 226 10.48 0.73 -13.69
N ALA A 227 9.85 1.91 -13.71
CA ALA A 227 8.47 2.05 -14.16
C ALA A 227 8.30 1.57 -15.62
N MET A 228 9.23 1.90 -16.52
CA MET A 228 9.18 1.44 -17.90
C MET A 228 9.39 -0.07 -18.04
N MET A 229 10.19 -0.70 -17.17
CA MET A 229 10.30 -2.16 -17.12
C MET A 229 8.97 -2.81 -16.71
N HIS A 230 8.24 -2.22 -15.73
CA HIS A 230 6.89 -2.68 -15.38
C HIS A 230 5.92 -2.63 -16.58
N VAL A 231 6.08 -1.65 -17.47
CA VAL A 231 5.25 -1.52 -18.69
C VAL A 231 5.64 -2.54 -19.76
N ARG A 232 6.94 -2.76 -19.99
CA ARG A 232 7.44 -3.44 -21.21
C ARG A 232 8.06 -4.81 -20.98
N GLU A 233 8.71 -5.02 -19.83
CA GLU A 233 9.54 -6.19 -19.59
C GLU A 233 8.74 -7.35 -18.99
N THR A 234 9.04 -8.57 -19.41
CA THR A 234 8.55 -9.78 -18.73
C THR A 234 9.36 -10.01 -17.46
N PRO A 235 8.73 -10.29 -16.31
CA PRO A 235 9.47 -10.65 -15.11
C PRO A 235 10.39 -11.85 -15.36
N PRO A 236 11.62 -11.86 -14.82
CA PRO A 236 12.47 -13.03 -14.87
C PRO A 236 11.75 -14.27 -14.30
N PRO A 237 12.04 -15.48 -14.78
CA PRO A 237 11.42 -16.69 -14.23
C PRO A 237 11.78 -16.85 -12.75
N LEU A 238 10.80 -17.27 -11.96
CA LEU A 238 11.03 -17.67 -10.57
C LEU A 238 11.89 -18.94 -10.51
N PRO A 239 12.67 -19.14 -9.45
CA PRO A 239 13.48 -20.35 -9.26
C PRO A 239 12.64 -21.63 -9.37
N ASP A 240 13.25 -22.73 -9.84
CA ASP A 240 12.58 -24.02 -9.96
C ASP A 240 12.15 -24.64 -8.61
N SER A 241 12.74 -24.18 -7.52
CA SER A 241 12.31 -24.53 -6.16
C SER A 241 10.92 -23.98 -5.80
N VAL A 242 10.41 -22.98 -6.53
CA VAL A 242 9.06 -22.45 -6.34
C VAL A 242 8.06 -23.35 -7.11
N PRO A 243 7.01 -23.88 -6.45
CA PRO A 243 6.05 -24.78 -7.06
C PRO A 243 5.40 -24.17 -8.33
N PRO A 244 5.10 -25.00 -9.36
CA PRO A 244 4.47 -24.54 -10.61
C PRO A 244 3.17 -23.74 -10.40
N SER A 245 2.33 -24.16 -9.44
CA SER A 245 1.06 -23.47 -9.12
C SER A 245 1.31 -22.05 -8.59
N VAL A 246 2.37 -21.85 -7.77
CA VAL A 246 2.75 -20.53 -7.27
C VAL A 246 3.33 -19.67 -8.38
N ARG A 247 4.20 -20.25 -9.23
CA ARG A 247 4.74 -19.53 -10.40
C ARG A 247 3.63 -19.05 -11.31
N ARG A 248 2.62 -19.89 -11.56
CA ARG A 248 1.45 -19.53 -12.36
C ARG A 248 0.62 -18.42 -11.69
N LEU A 249 0.27 -18.56 -10.42
CA LEU A 249 -0.48 -17.56 -9.65
C LEU A 249 0.15 -16.16 -9.76
N LEU A 250 1.46 -16.05 -9.51
CA LEU A 250 2.18 -14.78 -9.56
C LEU A 250 2.33 -14.27 -11.00
N SER A 251 2.53 -15.17 -11.98
CA SER A 251 2.55 -14.79 -13.39
C SER A 251 1.22 -14.20 -13.84
N ASP A 252 0.10 -14.83 -13.47
CA ASP A 252 -1.25 -14.37 -13.82
C ASP A 252 -1.59 -13.01 -13.15
N ALA A 253 -1.14 -12.79 -11.91
CA ALA A 253 -1.28 -11.50 -11.24
C ALA A 253 -0.45 -10.38 -11.90
N MET A 254 0.71 -10.73 -12.50
CA MET A 254 1.65 -9.77 -13.09
C MET A 254 1.50 -9.58 -14.61
N VAL A 255 0.43 -10.08 -15.22
CA VAL A 255 0.10 -9.82 -16.64
C VAL A 255 -0.01 -8.31 -16.88
N LYS A 256 0.50 -7.80 -18.01
CA LYS A 256 0.54 -6.35 -18.29
C LYS A 256 -0.83 -5.75 -18.57
N ASP A 257 -1.71 -6.48 -19.25
CA ASP A 257 -3.09 -6.08 -19.51
C ASP A 257 -3.95 -6.29 -18.25
N PRO A 258 -4.52 -5.23 -17.64
CA PRO A 258 -5.33 -5.33 -16.43
C PRO A 258 -6.58 -6.23 -16.63
N ASN A 259 -7.12 -6.30 -17.84
CA ASN A 259 -8.31 -7.12 -18.15
C ASN A 259 -8.02 -8.64 -18.17
N ARG A 260 -6.75 -9.01 -18.15
CA ARG A 260 -6.28 -10.41 -18.14
C ARG A 260 -5.72 -10.83 -16.78
N ARG A 261 -5.85 -9.97 -15.76
CA ARG A 261 -5.47 -10.26 -14.38
C ARG A 261 -6.69 -10.67 -13.55
N TYR A 262 -6.47 -11.08 -12.30
CA TYR A 262 -7.53 -11.15 -11.31
C TYR A 262 -8.16 -9.76 -11.16
N PRO A 263 -9.48 -9.64 -11.25
CA PRO A 263 -10.15 -8.34 -11.32
C PRO A 263 -10.07 -7.54 -10.03
N ASP A 264 -9.96 -8.21 -8.89
CA ASP A 264 -9.96 -7.61 -7.56
C ASP A 264 -9.22 -8.48 -6.52
N GLY A 265 -9.21 -8.00 -5.27
CA GLY A 265 -8.55 -8.70 -4.17
C GLY A 265 -9.20 -10.03 -3.80
N GLU A 266 -10.52 -10.20 -3.97
CA GLU A 266 -11.20 -11.47 -3.65
C GLU A 266 -10.82 -12.56 -4.64
N ALA A 267 -10.92 -12.28 -5.93
CA ALA A 267 -10.57 -13.26 -6.96
C ALA A 267 -9.10 -13.72 -6.81
N PHE A 268 -8.21 -12.79 -6.47
CA PHE A 268 -6.82 -13.14 -6.19
C PHE A 268 -6.68 -13.98 -4.90
N ALA A 269 -7.34 -13.58 -3.81
CA ALA A 269 -7.29 -14.32 -2.53
C ALA A 269 -7.83 -15.74 -2.66
N GLU A 270 -8.88 -15.93 -3.45
CA GLU A 270 -9.42 -17.26 -3.75
C GLU A 270 -8.44 -18.13 -4.55
N ALA A 271 -7.73 -17.54 -5.52
CA ALA A 271 -6.69 -18.26 -6.26
C ALA A 271 -5.50 -18.63 -5.37
N VAL A 272 -5.11 -17.74 -4.42
CA VAL A 272 -4.10 -18.06 -3.39
C VAL A 272 -4.58 -19.20 -2.49
N SER A 273 -5.83 -19.19 -2.07
CA SER A 273 -6.43 -20.24 -1.23
C SER A 273 -6.43 -21.61 -1.95
N ASP A 274 -6.68 -21.64 -3.27
CA ASP A 274 -6.56 -22.86 -4.05
C ASP A 274 -5.12 -23.42 -4.00
N VAL A 275 -4.12 -22.56 -4.20
CA VAL A 275 -2.70 -22.96 -4.14
C VAL A 275 -2.31 -23.45 -2.74
N ARG A 276 -2.80 -22.81 -1.68
CA ARG A 276 -2.58 -23.24 -0.28
C ARG A 276 -3.19 -24.63 -0.01
N ALA A 277 -4.28 -24.94 -0.67
CA ALA A 277 -4.94 -26.24 -0.60
C ALA A 277 -4.31 -27.31 -1.53
N GLY A 278 -3.17 -26.99 -2.18
CA GLY A 278 -2.48 -27.91 -3.09
C GLY A 278 -3.16 -28.05 -4.47
N ARG A 279 -4.06 -27.14 -4.82
CA ARG A 279 -4.73 -27.10 -6.14
C ARG A 279 -4.03 -26.10 -7.05
N ASP A 280 -4.28 -26.23 -8.35
CA ASP A 280 -3.92 -25.17 -9.29
C ASP A 280 -4.74 -23.90 -9.01
N PRO A 281 -4.14 -22.70 -9.16
CA PRO A 281 -4.90 -21.47 -9.02
C PRO A 281 -5.99 -21.40 -10.08
N ARG A 282 -7.21 -21.01 -9.69
CA ARG A 282 -8.25 -20.69 -10.69
C ARG A 282 -7.75 -19.53 -11.57
N PRO A 283 -7.97 -19.63 -12.89
CA PRO A 283 -7.47 -18.58 -13.80
C PRO A 283 -8.21 -17.26 -13.56
N PRO A 284 -7.58 -16.11 -13.89
CA PRO A 284 -8.30 -14.85 -13.95
C PRO A 284 -9.51 -14.97 -14.87
N GLN A 285 -10.67 -14.55 -14.38
CA GLN A 285 -11.85 -14.46 -15.24
C GLN A 285 -11.67 -13.24 -16.15
N ALA A 286 -11.65 -13.45 -17.47
CA ALA A 286 -11.70 -12.34 -18.40
C ALA A 286 -12.97 -11.52 -18.11
N PHE A 287 -12.86 -10.19 -17.98
CA PHE A 287 -14.03 -9.34 -17.92
C PHE A 287 -14.86 -9.63 -19.18
N ALA A 288 -16.07 -10.13 -18.99
CA ALA A 288 -17.05 -10.12 -20.07
C ALA A 288 -17.27 -8.65 -20.42
N ALA A 289 -16.82 -8.23 -21.60
CA ALA A 289 -17.09 -6.88 -22.11
C ALA A 289 -18.61 -6.71 -22.12
N ALA A 290 -19.11 -5.79 -21.27
CA ALA A 290 -20.51 -5.40 -21.27
C ALA A 290 -20.79 -4.43 -22.42
#